data_4937a52a93e21146a221475eca3df5d9
#
_entry.id   4937a52a93e21146a221475eca3df5d9
#
_cell.length_a   1.000
_cell.length_b   1.000
_cell.length_c   1.000
_cell.angle_alpha   90.00
_cell.angle_beta   90.00
_cell.angle_gamma   90.00
#
_symmetry.space_group_name_H-M   'P 1'
#
loop_
_entity.id
_entity.type
_entity.pdbx_description
1 polymer ?
#
loop_
_entity_poly.entity_id
_entity_poly.type
_entity_poly.pdbx_seq_one_letter_code
_entity_poly.pdbx_strand_id
1 'polypeptide(L)'
;SLITHSTAIEGSTITEVENQIMFDHGVSIKGKSIEEQNMNLDLKAAYEKALDIARNHTPITVEMLIMLSSMVMKNTGKEYKTALGDFSSARGEIRLLNVTAGVGGRSYMSYNKVPAKLAEFCRLLNEERQKASEKSVDELYRMTFDAHYNLVTIHPWADGNGRMARLVMNMLQFEFGLIPAKILKEDKEEYIKALIETREDDDLDIFGDFMSSLMHKNLSAEIDSYLKSVDESEESREKTSKGSKKTGKSREKIIALLSENGKLTSAGLAAEIGVTAKAIEKHLAKLKAEGITARKYFYPLANDYECYRKLPSADTEKTPVAKYIADR
;
A
#
# COMPACT_ATOMS: atom_id res chain seq x y z
N SER A 1 3.26 4.24 3.88
CA SER A 1 1.85 4.64 4.06
C SER A 1 0.90 3.45 4.19
N LEU A 2 0.71 2.57 3.19
CA LEU A 2 -0.24 1.43 3.26
C LEU A 2 -0.03 0.54 4.50
N ILE A 3 1.21 0.17 4.80
CA ILE A 3 1.57 -0.66 5.95
C ILE A 3 1.17 0.03 7.25
N THR A 4 1.58 1.29 7.43
CA THR A 4 1.33 2.07 8.64
C THR A 4 -0.17 2.18 8.94
N HIS A 5 -0.98 2.54 7.94
CA HIS A 5 -2.42 2.66 8.14
C HIS A 5 -3.08 1.30 8.39
N SER A 6 -2.67 0.25 7.66
CA SER A 6 -3.20 -1.09 7.88
C SER A 6 -2.92 -1.62 9.28
N THR A 7 -1.73 -1.39 9.83
CA THR A 7 -1.38 -1.79 11.20
C THR A 7 -2.01 -0.88 12.26
N ALA A 8 -2.21 0.41 11.95
CA ALA A 8 -2.87 1.35 12.85
C ALA A 8 -4.35 1.00 13.11
N ILE A 9 -5.05 0.43 12.13
CA ILE A 9 -6.41 -0.13 12.31
C ILE A 9 -6.40 -1.25 13.36
N GLU A 10 -5.32 -2.04 13.41
CA GLU A 10 -5.15 -3.13 14.40
C GLU A 10 -4.57 -2.66 15.75
N GLY A 11 -4.34 -1.36 15.90
CA GLY A 11 -3.90 -0.76 17.16
C GLY A 11 -2.44 -0.33 17.22
N SER A 12 -1.65 -0.50 16.15
CA SER A 12 -0.29 0.03 16.12
C SER A 12 -0.28 1.57 16.26
N THR A 13 0.65 2.06 17.04
CA THR A 13 0.86 3.50 17.26
C THR A 13 2.08 4.03 16.51
N ILE A 14 2.75 3.18 15.72
CA ILE A 14 3.92 3.53 14.93
C ILE A 14 3.50 4.47 13.79
N THR A 15 4.15 5.63 13.72
CA THR A 15 3.89 6.64 12.69
C THR A 15 4.57 6.29 11.36
N GLU A 16 4.20 6.98 10.27
CA GLU A 16 4.86 6.80 8.96
C GLU A 16 6.35 7.10 9.01
N VAL A 17 6.75 8.15 9.72
CA VAL A 17 8.17 8.53 9.87
C VAL A 17 8.93 7.46 10.65
N GLU A 18 8.38 6.96 11.74
CA GLU A 18 8.97 5.88 12.54
C GLU A 18 9.11 4.59 11.71
N ASN A 19 8.07 4.22 10.95
CA ASN A 19 8.13 3.08 10.04
C ASN A 19 9.22 3.26 8.98
N GLN A 20 9.35 4.45 8.40
CA GLN A 20 10.39 4.74 7.42
C GLN A 20 11.77 4.55 8.03
N ILE A 21 12.02 5.09 9.23
CA ILE A 21 13.29 4.93 9.94
C ILE A 21 13.58 3.45 10.22
N MET A 22 12.58 2.71 10.71
CA MET A 22 12.72 1.27 10.99
C MET A 22 13.01 0.47 9.73
N PHE A 23 12.35 0.76 8.62
CA PHE A 23 12.52 0.04 7.36
C PHE A 23 13.84 0.34 6.66
N ASP A 24 14.31 1.61 6.71
CA ASP A 24 15.51 2.03 6.00
C ASP A 24 16.80 1.70 6.77
N HIS A 25 16.74 1.75 8.09
CA HIS A 25 17.93 1.63 8.93
C HIS A 25 17.96 0.34 9.78
N GLY A 26 16.87 -0.43 9.80
CA GLY A 26 16.80 -1.67 10.58
C GLY A 26 16.87 -1.44 12.09
N VAL A 27 16.54 -0.25 12.57
CA VAL A 27 16.59 0.11 13.99
C VAL A 27 15.24 -0.02 14.65
N SER A 28 15.23 -0.38 15.93
CA SER A 28 14.01 -0.41 16.73
C SER A 28 13.57 1.00 17.14
N ILE A 29 12.27 1.21 17.24
CA ILE A 29 11.67 2.50 17.63
C ILE A 29 11.47 2.53 19.14
N LYS A 30 12.10 3.50 19.79
CA LYS A 30 12.01 3.68 21.23
C LYS A 30 10.57 3.99 21.66
N GLY A 31 10.10 3.30 22.70
CA GLY A 31 8.76 3.51 23.27
C GLY A 31 7.64 2.77 22.54
N LYS A 32 7.96 1.99 21.50
CA LYS A 32 7.01 1.10 20.83
C LYS A 32 7.24 -0.35 21.24
N SER A 33 6.18 -1.13 21.38
CA SER A 33 6.28 -2.54 21.72
C SER A 33 6.96 -3.33 20.60
N ILE A 34 7.57 -4.45 20.94
CA ILE A 34 8.15 -5.39 19.96
C ILE A 34 7.02 -5.94 19.05
N GLU A 35 5.83 -6.17 19.60
CA GLU A 35 4.69 -6.66 18.84
C GLU A 35 4.26 -5.66 17.76
N GLU A 36 4.16 -4.35 18.08
CA GLU A 36 3.84 -3.32 17.07
C GLU A 36 4.92 -3.23 15.99
N GLN A 37 6.20 -3.31 16.37
CA GLN A 37 7.30 -3.25 15.41
C GLN A 37 7.29 -4.48 14.50
N ASN A 38 7.12 -5.68 15.06
CA ASN A 38 7.01 -6.92 14.31
C ASN A 38 5.80 -6.92 13.37
N MET A 39 4.64 -6.42 13.81
CA MET A 39 3.45 -6.31 12.97
C MET A 39 3.72 -5.49 11.70
N ASN A 40 4.47 -4.40 11.80
CA ASN A 40 4.83 -3.56 10.67
C ASN A 40 5.89 -4.21 9.76
N LEU A 41 6.91 -4.86 10.35
CA LEU A 41 7.96 -5.56 9.60
C LEU A 41 7.42 -6.79 8.87
N ASP A 42 6.58 -7.59 9.52
CA ASP A 42 5.93 -8.75 8.93
C ASP A 42 5.03 -8.34 7.75
N LEU A 43 4.22 -7.30 7.95
CA LEU A 43 3.35 -6.80 6.89
C LEU A 43 4.14 -6.19 5.73
N LYS A 44 5.29 -5.54 5.99
CA LYS A 44 6.20 -5.07 4.94
C LYS A 44 6.68 -6.22 4.06
N ALA A 45 7.20 -7.28 4.68
CA ALA A 45 7.67 -8.46 3.94
C ALA A 45 6.54 -9.11 3.13
N ALA A 46 5.33 -9.18 3.68
CA ALA A 46 4.15 -9.69 2.98
C ALA A 46 3.75 -8.81 1.77
N TYR A 47 3.84 -7.47 1.89
CA TYR A 47 3.61 -6.57 0.75
C TYR A 47 4.66 -6.74 -0.35
N GLU A 48 5.94 -6.89 -0.02
CA GLU A 48 7.00 -7.16 -1.01
C GLU A 48 6.70 -8.43 -1.80
N LYS A 49 6.27 -9.49 -1.11
CA LYS A 49 5.86 -10.75 -1.76
C LYS A 49 4.59 -10.59 -2.59
N ALA A 50 3.60 -9.86 -2.09
CA ALA A 50 2.36 -9.58 -2.81
C ALA A 50 2.60 -8.81 -4.12
N LEU A 51 3.56 -7.87 -4.13
CA LEU A 51 3.98 -7.17 -5.34
C LEU A 51 4.60 -8.09 -6.39
N ASP A 52 5.43 -9.06 -5.97
CA ASP A 52 5.97 -10.06 -6.90
C ASP A 52 4.86 -10.92 -7.51
N ILE A 53 3.87 -11.31 -6.69
CA ILE A 53 2.69 -12.05 -7.15
C ILE A 53 1.89 -11.23 -8.16
N ALA A 54 1.65 -9.96 -7.87
CA ALA A 54 0.92 -9.04 -8.74
C ALA A 54 1.63 -8.85 -10.09
N ARG A 55 2.94 -8.57 -10.08
CA ARG A 55 3.76 -8.39 -11.29
C ARG A 55 3.78 -9.59 -12.21
N ASN A 56 3.78 -10.78 -11.62
CA ASN A 56 3.82 -12.03 -12.38
C ASN A 56 2.42 -12.56 -12.72
N HIS A 57 1.36 -11.83 -12.39
CA HIS A 57 -0.04 -12.26 -12.56
C HIS A 57 -0.28 -13.69 -12.04
N THR A 58 0.40 -14.06 -10.96
CA THR A 58 0.36 -15.42 -10.42
C THR A 58 -1.07 -15.78 -9.98
N PRO A 59 -1.61 -16.95 -10.36
CA PRO A 59 -2.95 -17.37 -9.92
C PRO A 59 -3.04 -17.40 -8.40
N ILE A 60 -4.14 -16.87 -7.86
CA ILE A 60 -4.39 -16.87 -6.41
C ILE A 60 -4.88 -18.25 -6.00
N THR A 61 -4.18 -18.89 -5.07
CA THR A 61 -4.53 -20.21 -4.53
C THR A 61 -4.65 -20.16 -3.01
N VAL A 62 -5.25 -21.18 -2.42
CA VAL A 62 -5.37 -21.31 -0.97
C VAL A 62 -3.97 -21.35 -0.33
N GLU A 63 -3.04 -22.09 -0.94
CA GLU A 63 -1.64 -22.21 -0.46
C GLU A 63 -0.92 -20.85 -0.49
N MET A 64 -1.17 -20.04 -1.54
CA MET A 64 -0.64 -18.69 -1.61
C MET A 64 -1.19 -17.81 -0.49
N LEU A 65 -2.49 -17.87 -0.21
CA LEU A 65 -3.10 -17.12 0.88
C LEU A 65 -2.58 -17.56 2.25
N ILE A 66 -2.36 -18.87 2.46
CA ILE A 66 -1.72 -19.43 3.66
C ILE A 66 -0.28 -18.89 3.79
N MET A 67 0.49 -18.91 2.71
CA MET A 67 1.85 -18.37 2.69
C MET A 67 1.87 -16.88 3.04
N LEU A 68 1.03 -16.05 2.42
CA LEU A 68 0.95 -14.62 2.73
C LEU A 68 0.51 -14.39 4.18
N SER A 69 -0.47 -15.16 4.68
CA SER A 69 -0.90 -15.07 6.08
C SER A 69 0.23 -15.45 7.04
N SER A 70 1.02 -16.47 6.72
CA SER A 70 2.20 -16.83 7.54
C SER A 70 3.24 -15.70 7.58
N MET A 71 3.38 -14.92 6.52
CA MET A 71 4.26 -13.76 6.51
C MET A 71 3.68 -12.62 7.36
N VAL A 72 2.38 -12.31 7.22
CA VAL A 72 1.68 -11.25 7.98
C VAL A 72 1.69 -11.51 9.48
N MET A 73 1.67 -12.79 9.88
CA MET A 73 1.57 -13.21 11.29
C MET A 73 2.85 -13.81 11.85
N LYS A 74 3.95 -13.76 11.13
CA LYS A 74 5.20 -14.49 11.43
C LYS A 74 5.65 -14.33 12.87
N ASN A 75 5.71 -13.12 13.38
CA ASN A 75 6.23 -12.81 14.71
C ASN A 75 5.12 -12.37 15.70
N THR A 76 3.87 -12.28 15.24
CA THR A 76 2.72 -11.87 16.08
C THR A 76 1.66 -12.95 16.21
N GLY A 77 1.78 -14.04 15.46
CA GLY A 77 0.87 -15.19 15.51
C GLY A 77 1.03 -16.04 16.77
N LYS A 78 0.02 -16.88 17.01
CA LYS A 78 -0.09 -17.73 18.19
C LYS A 78 -0.38 -19.17 17.82
N GLU A 79 -0.04 -20.09 18.74
CA GLU A 79 -0.42 -21.49 18.68
C GLU A 79 -1.78 -21.68 19.35
N TYR A 80 -2.63 -22.46 18.74
CA TYR A 80 -3.98 -22.78 19.23
C TYR A 80 -4.11 -24.28 19.41
N LYS A 81 -4.67 -24.69 20.56
CA LYS A 81 -4.99 -26.10 20.86
C LYS A 81 -6.49 -26.28 20.87
N THR A 82 -6.99 -27.20 20.05
CA THR A 82 -8.42 -27.51 19.96
C THR A 82 -8.67 -29.00 20.05
N ALA A 83 -9.91 -29.38 20.29
CA ALA A 83 -10.31 -30.79 20.27
C ALA A 83 -10.15 -31.45 18.88
N LEU A 84 -10.00 -30.64 17.81
CA LEU A 84 -9.84 -31.09 16.43
C LEU A 84 -8.39 -31.14 15.97
N GLY A 85 -7.47 -30.75 16.82
CA GLY A 85 -6.06 -30.64 16.54
C GLY A 85 -5.50 -29.25 16.84
N ASP A 86 -4.18 -29.15 16.75
CA ASP A 86 -3.46 -27.91 16.97
C ASP A 86 -3.28 -27.19 15.62
N PHE A 87 -3.30 -25.86 15.64
CA PHE A 87 -2.98 -25.01 14.49
C PHE A 87 -2.30 -23.72 14.93
N SER A 88 -1.63 -23.05 13.99
CA SER A 88 -0.86 -21.83 14.24
C SER A 88 -1.22 -20.70 13.30
N SER A 89 -1.58 -19.54 13.84
CA SER A 89 -1.71 -18.34 13.01
C SER A 89 -0.36 -17.82 12.52
N ALA A 90 0.74 -18.08 13.23
CA ALA A 90 2.10 -17.74 12.77
C ALA A 90 2.52 -18.55 11.53
N ARG A 91 1.94 -19.71 11.29
CA ARG A 91 2.14 -20.51 10.08
C ARG A 91 1.08 -20.26 9.01
N GLY A 92 0.17 -19.31 9.24
CA GLY A 92 -0.92 -18.99 8.32
C GLY A 92 -1.98 -20.10 8.20
N GLU A 93 -2.01 -21.04 9.14
CA GLU A 93 -2.93 -22.18 9.12
C GLU A 93 -4.39 -21.73 9.32
N ILE A 94 -5.27 -22.36 8.56
CA ILE A 94 -6.72 -22.11 8.65
C ILE A 94 -7.21 -22.54 10.04
N ARG A 95 -8.05 -21.72 10.64
CA ARG A 95 -8.59 -21.96 11.97
C ARG A 95 -9.43 -23.22 12.08
N LEU A 96 -9.29 -23.92 13.19
CA LEU A 96 -10.08 -25.09 13.56
C LEU A 96 -11.08 -24.75 14.70
N LEU A 97 -11.45 -23.48 14.85
CA LEU A 97 -12.41 -23.01 15.84
C LEU A 97 -13.32 -21.92 15.25
N ASN A 98 -14.49 -21.76 15.85
CA ASN A 98 -15.39 -20.65 15.51
C ASN A 98 -14.91 -19.36 16.18
N VAL A 99 -15.06 -18.26 15.46
CA VAL A 99 -14.68 -16.91 15.93
C VAL A 99 -15.85 -15.94 15.74
N THR A 100 -15.86 -14.89 16.56
CA THR A 100 -16.88 -13.85 16.56
C THR A 100 -16.25 -12.48 16.30
N ALA A 101 -17.03 -11.55 15.76
CA ALA A 101 -16.64 -10.17 15.58
C ALA A 101 -16.70 -9.43 16.92
N GLY A 102 -15.60 -9.40 17.66
CA GLY A 102 -15.52 -8.79 18.97
C GLY A 102 -16.32 -9.52 20.05
N VAL A 103 -16.43 -8.90 21.24
CA VAL A 103 -17.18 -9.46 22.37
C VAL A 103 -18.68 -9.25 22.12
N GLY A 104 -19.45 -10.35 22.07
CA GLY A 104 -20.90 -10.31 21.84
C GLY A 104 -21.33 -10.07 20.39
N GLY A 105 -20.39 -10.00 19.44
CA GLY A 105 -20.68 -9.83 18.01
C GLY A 105 -21.18 -11.10 17.32
N ARG A 106 -21.65 -10.96 16.06
CA ARG A 106 -22.06 -12.10 15.24
C ARG A 106 -20.90 -13.04 14.97
N SER A 107 -21.17 -14.36 14.96
CA SER A 107 -20.21 -15.35 14.56
C SER A 107 -19.88 -15.23 13.06
N TYR A 108 -18.61 -15.38 12.74
CA TYR A 108 -18.18 -15.60 11.36
C TYR A 108 -18.58 -17.00 10.89
N MET A 109 -18.29 -17.30 9.62
CA MET A 109 -18.52 -18.61 9.03
C MET A 109 -17.97 -19.74 9.92
N SER A 110 -18.72 -20.84 10.05
CA SER A 110 -18.24 -22.00 10.79
C SER A 110 -16.94 -22.54 10.18
N TYR A 111 -15.96 -22.87 11.04
CA TYR A 111 -14.60 -23.28 10.64
C TYR A 111 -14.60 -24.42 9.61
N ASN A 112 -15.52 -25.37 9.71
CA ASN A 112 -15.61 -26.52 8.78
C ASN A 112 -16.02 -26.14 7.36
N LYS A 113 -16.64 -24.98 7.14
CA LYS A 113 -17.01 -24.44 5.83
C LYS A 113 -15.90 -23.62 5.20
N VAL A 114 -14.95 -23.12 6.01
CA VAL A 114 -13.89 -22.20 5.57
C VAL A 114 -13.04 -22.75 4.43
N PRO A 115 -12.50 -24.01 4.47
CA PRO A 115 -11.65 -24.50 3.41
C PRO A 115 -12.35 -24.51 2.03
N ALA A 116 -13.59 -24.98 1.98
CA ALA A 116 -14.36 -25.03 0.73
C ALA A 116 -14.67 -23.62 0.20
N LYS A 117 -15.07 -22.69 1.09
CA LYS A 117 -15.36 -21.31 0.72
C LYS A 117 -14.12 -20.53 0.30
N LEU A 118 -12.98 -20.79 0.90
CA LEU A 118 -11.71 -20.16 0.52
C LEU A 118 -11.25 -20.66 -0.87
N ALA A 119 -11.42 -21.93 -1.15
CA ALA A 119 -11.14 -22.50 -2.49
C ALA A 119 -12.07 -21.91 -3.56
N GLU A 120 -13.37 -21.80 -3.25
CA GLU A 120 -14.36 -21.15 -4.12
C GLU A 120 -14.01 -19.68 -4.37
N PHE A 121 -13.65 -18.94 -3.33
CA PHE A 121 -13.17 -17.55 -3.42
C PHE A 121 -11.98 -17.43 -4.38
N CYS A 122 -10.95 -18.25 -4.22
CA CYS A 122 -9.79 -18.23 -5.10
C CYS A 122 -10.17 -18.51 -6.57
N ARG A 123 -11.04 -19.48 -6.81
CA ARG A 123 -11.52 -19.81 -8.16
C ARG A 123 -12.26 -18.65 -8.80
N LEU A 124 -13.28 -18.12 -8.12
CA LEU A 124 -14.09 -17.00 -8.64
C LEU A 124 -13.24 -15.74 -8.86
N LEU A 125 -12.35 -15.42 -7.92
CA LEU A 125 -11.46 -14.27 -8.06
C LEU A 125 -10.53 -14.40 -9.28
N ASN A 126 -9.97 -15.59 -9.54
CA ASN A 126 -9.15 -15.81 -10.73
C ASN A 126 -9.97 -15.72 -12.03
N GLU A 127 -11.20 -16.18 -12.04
CA GLU A 127 -12.12 -16.04 -13.20
C GLU A 127 -12.40 -14.56 -13.50
N GLU A 128 -12.66 -13.75 -12.47
CA GLU A 128 -12.86 -12.31 -12.63
C GLU A 128 -11.58 -11.57 -13.06
N ARG A 129 -10.43 -11.98 -12.55
CA ARG A 129 -9.12 -11.43 -12.96
C ARG A 129 -8.83 -11.68 -14.45
N GLN A 130 -9.23 -12.83 -15.01
CA GLN A 130 -9.06 -13.12 -16.44
C GLN A 130 -9.87 -12.17 -17.34
N LYS A 131 -10.95 -11.59 -16.82
CA LYS A 131 -11.80 -10.62 -17.53
C LYS A 131 -11.37 -9.16 -17.29
N ALA A 132 -10.25 -8.93 -16.60
CA ALA A 132 -9.84 -7.58 -16.19
C ALA A 132 -9.66 -6.60 -17.37
N SER A 133 -9.20 -7.09 -18.54
CA SER A 133 -9.04 -6.26 -19.74
C SER A 133 -10.36 -5.75 -20.33
N GLU A 134 -11.50 -6.33 -19.94
CA GLU A 134 -12.83 -5.96 -20.39
C GLU A 134 -13.52 -4.96 -19.44
N LYS A 135 -12.92 -4.72 -18.26
CA LYS A 135 -13.48 -3.92 -17.18
C LYS A 135 -13.01 -2.46 -17.24
N SER A 136 -13.90 -1.56 -16.91
CA SER A 136 -13.58 -0.16 -16.60
C SER A 136 -12.74 -0.06 -15.33
N VAL A 137 -12.15 1.12 -15.09
CA VAL A 137 -11.40 1.40 -13.84
C VAL A 137 -12.29 1.23 -12.61
N ASP A 138 -13.53 1.70 -12.66
CA ASP A 138 -14.47 1.60 -11.54
C ASP A 138 -14.85 0.13 -11.25
N GLU A 139 -15.08 -0.68 -12.30
CA GLU A 139 -15.34 -2.11 -12.15
C GLU A 139 -14.12 -2.87 -11.61
N LEU A 140 -12.90 -2.49 -11.99
CA LEU A 140 -11.68 -3.04 -11.42
C LEU A 140 -11.55 -2.72 -9.93
N TYR A 141 -11.80 -1.47 -9.53
CA TYR A 141 -11.82 -1.11 -8.12
C TYR A 141 -12.88 -1.89 -7.35
N ARG A 142 -14.10 -1.96 -7.89
CA ARG A 142 -15.20 -2.72 -7.27
C ARG A 142 -14.81 -4.19 -7.06
N MET A 143 -14.25 -4.84 -8.05
CA MET A 143 -13.75 -6.22 -7.94
C MET A 143 -12.72 -6.39 -6.80
N THR A 144 -11.82 -5.40 -6.61
CA THR A 144 -10.83 -5.45 -5.51
C THR A 144 -11.47 -5.23 -4.15
N PHE A 145 -12.49 -4.39 -4.06
CA PHE A 145 -13.27 -4.17 -2.83
C PHE A 145 -14.11 -5.39 -2.46
N ASP A 146 -14.74 -6.04 -3.45
CA ASP A 146 -15.47 -7.28 -3.26
C ASP A 146 -14.55 -8.42 -2.80
N ALA A 147 -13.34 -8.51 -3.35
CA ALA A 147 -12.34 -9.48 -2.90
C ALA A 147 -11.95 -9.24 -1.43
N HIS A 148 -11.77 -7.97 -1.03
CA HIS A 148 -11.53 -7.61 0.36
C HIS A 148 -12.69 -8.05 1.27
N TYR A 149 -13.92 -7.66 0.94
CA TYR A 149 -15.11 -7.97 1.72
C TYR A 149 -15.32 -9.48 1.87
N ASN A 150 -15.22 -10.21 0.77
CA ASN A 150 -15.39 -11.65 0.76
C ASN A 150 -14.37 -12.36 1.65
N LEU A 151 -13.09 -11.97 1.57
CA LEU A 151 -12.04 -12.57 2.38
C LEU A 151 -12.23 -12.27 3.88
N VAL A 152 -12.59 -11.03 4.24
CA VAL A 152 -12.92 -10.67 5.63
C VAL A 152 -14.13 -11.46 6.13
N THR A 153 -15.13 -11.70 5.31
CA THR A 153 -16.36 -12.43 5.68
C THR A 153 -16.12 -13.92 5.85
N ILE A 154 -15.31 -14.54 4.99
CA ILE A 154 -14.87 -15.94 5.15
C ILE A 154 -14.11 -16.09 6.46
N HIS A 155 -13.27 -15.10 6.79
CA HIS A 155 -12.48 -15.03 8.02
C HIS A 155 -11.65 -16.30 8.26
N PRO A 156 -10.70 -16.63 7.36
CA PRO A 156 -10.06 -17.95 7.34
C PRO A 156 -9.18 -18.24 8.56
N TRP A 157 -8.64 -17.22 9.18
CA TRP A 157 -7.62 -17.33 10.23
C TRP A 157 -8.19 -16.95 11.61
N ALA A 158 -7.48 -17.36 12.66
CA ALA A 158 -7.84 -16.95 14.03
C ALA A 158 -7.50 -15.47 14.27
N ASP A 159 -6.51 -14.91 13.55
CA ASP A 159 -6.09 -13.52 13.60
C ASP A 159 -5.49 -13.08 12.26
N GLY A 160 -5.33 -11.76 12.04
CA GLY A 160 -4.71 -11.19 10.84
C GLY A 160 -5.64 -11.04 9.64
N ASN A 161 -6.92 -11.39 9.75
CA ASN A 161 -7.86 -11.37 8.61
C ASN A 161 -8.02 -9.97 7.99
N GLY A 162 -8.09 -8.93 8.78
CA GLY A 162 -8.18 -7.55 8.30
C GLY A 162 -6.94 -7.14 7.50
N ARG A 163 -5.75 -7.42 8.03
CA ARG A 163 -4.47 -7.14 7.33
C ARG A 163 -4.37 -7.92 6.04
N MET A 164 -4.75 -9.20 6.05
CA MET A 164 -4.76 -10.04 4.85
C MET A 164 -5.75 -9.55 3.79
N ALA A 165 -6.96 -9.16 4.17
CA ALA A 165 -7.95 -8.65 3.22
C ALA A 165 -7.49 -7.34 2.56
N ARG A 166 -6.92 -6.40 3.34
CA ARG A 166 -6.32 -5.17 2.81
C ARG A 166 -5.11 -5.44 1.93
N LEU A 167 -4.26 -6.41 2.30
CA LEU A 167 -3.11 -6.83 1.49
C LEU A 167 -3.55 -7.41 0.14
N VAL A 168 -4.53 -8.31 0.12
CA VAL A 168 -5.06 -8.92 -1.12
C VAL A 168 -5.72 -7.87 -2.00
N MET A 169 -6.52 -6.97 -1.44
CA MET A 169 -7.11 -5.83 -2.16
C MET A 169 -6.03 -4.98 -2.84
N ASN A 170 -5.01 -4.56 -2.10
CA ASN A 170 -3.94 -3.75 -2.65
C ASN A 170 -3.07 -4.53 -3.65
N MET A 171 -2.84 -5.82 -3.45
CA MET A 171 -2.14 -6.70 -4.41
C MET A 171 -2.85 -6.69 -5.77
N LEU A 172 -4.16 -6.83 -5.79
CA LEU A 172 -4.97 -6.77 -7.01
C LEU A 172 -4.92 -5.37 -7.65
N GLN A 173 -4.98 -4.31 -6.85
CA GLN A 173 -4.85 -2.94 -7.34
C GLN A 173 -3.50 -2.71 -7.99
N PHE A 174 -2.40 -3.20 -7.41
CA PHE A 174 -1.08 -3.18 -8.05
C PHE A 174 -1.04 -3.99 -9.34
N GLU A 175 -1.67 -5.17 -9.38
CA GLU A 175 -1.73 -6.02 -10.56
C GLU A 175 -2.38 -5.31 -11.76
N PHE A 176 -3.42 -4.52 -11.50
CA PHE A 176 -4.15 -3.80 -12.54
C PHE A 176 -3.68 -2.35 -12.75
N GLY A 177 -2.54 -1.96 -12.16
CA GLY A 177 -2.00 -0.62 -12.30
C GLY A 177 -2.87 0.47 -11.66
N LEU A 178 -3.70 0.11 -10.69
CA LEU A 178 -4.56 1.03 -9.95
C LEU A 178 -3.79 1.68 -8.79
N ILE A 179 -4.22 2.87 -8.38
CA ILE A 179 -3.72 3.50 -7.14
C ILE A 179 -4.28 2.70 -5.96
N PRO A 180 -3.42 2.19 -5.05
CA PRO A 180 -3.89 1.36 -3.95
C PRO A 180 -4.73 2.15 -2.96
N ALA A 181 -5.92 1.65 -2.65
CA ALA A 181 -6.82 2.23 -1.66
C ALA A 181 -6.22 2.12 -0.24
N LYS A 182 -6.29 3.22 0.50
CA LYS A 182 -5.89 3.31 1.91
C LYS A 182 -7.13 3.48 2.78
N ILE A 183 -7.18 2.74 3.88
CA ILE A 183 -8.14 2.97 4.94
C ILE A 183 -7.35 3.59 6.08
N LEU A 184 -7.64 4.83 6.41
CA LEU A 184 -6.95 5.54 7.47
C LEU A 184 -7.47 5.09 8.84
N LYS A 185 -6.67 5.32 9.90
CA LYS A 185 -7.08 5.00 11.27
C LYS A 185 -8.36 5.75 11.68
N GLU A 186 -8.49 6.97 11.21
CA GLU A 186 -9.62 7.86 11.46
C GLU A 186 -10.91 7.31 10.86
N ASP A 187 -10.83 6.58 9.75
CA ASP A 187 -11.99 6.01 9.04
C ASP A 187 -12.38 4.61 9.60
N LYS A 188 -11.71 4.12 10.67
CA LYS A 188 -11.91 2.76 11.19
C LYS A 188 -13.35 2.47 11.58
N GLU A 189 -14.03 3.40 12.22
CA GLU A 189 -15.39 3.19 12.71
C GLU A 189 -16.38 3.04 11.55
N GLU A 190 -16.30 3.94 10.55
CA GLU A 190 -17.13 3.87 9.35
C GLU A 190 -16.81 2.64 8.50
N TYR A 191 -15.53 2.28 8.40
CA TYR A 191 -15.11 1.06 7.73
C TYR A 191 -15.69 -0.22 8.36
N ILE A 192 -15.66 -0.33 9.69
CA ILE A 192 -16.24 -1.49 10.39
C ILE A 192 -17.76 -1.48 10.24
N LYS A 193 -18.39 -0.31 10.32
CA LYS A 193 -19.83 -0.13 10.12
C LYS A 193 -20.24 -0.60 8.73
N ALA A 194 -19.56 -0.16 7.67
CA ALA A 194 -19.83 -0.59 6.30
C ALA A 194 -19.72 -2.12 6.13
N LEU A 195 -18.72 -2.76 6.74
CA LEU A 195 -18.60 -4.23 6.73
C LEU A 195 -19.78 -4.93 7.41
N ILE A 196 -20.30 -4.36 8.50
CA ILE A 196 -21.43 -4.90 9.25
C ILE A 196 -22.72 -4.74 8.44
N GLU A 197 -23.01 -3.53 7.94
CA GLU A 197 -24.21 -3.21 7.16
C GLU A 197 -24.29 -4.06 5.89
N THR A 198 -23.18 -4.17 5.15
CA THR A 198 -23.09 -5.06 3.98
C THR A 198 -23.48 -6.50 4.29
N ARG A 199 -23.05 -7.00 5.46
CA ARG A 199 -23.38 -8.36 5.89
C ARG A 199 -24.82 -8.50 6.38
N GLU A 200 -25.39 -7.45 6.97
CA GLU A 200 -26.76 -7.47 7.51
C GLU A 200 -27.80 -7.38 6.39
N ASP A 201 -27.52 -6.58 5.39
CA ASP A 201 -28.43 -6.33 4.26
C ASP A 201 -28.16 -7.27 3.07
N ASP A 202 -27.06 -8.07 3.14
CA ASP A 202 -26.59 -8.96 2.05
C ASP A 202 -26.37 -8.20 0.73
N ASP A 203 -25.89 -6.95 0.84
CA ASP A 203 -25.70 -6.02 -0.26
C ASP A 203 -24.24 -5.56 -0.36
N LEU A 204 -23.49 -6.06 -1.34
CA LEU A 204 -22.09 -5.72 -1.61
C LEU A 204 -21.89 -4.25 -2.00
N ASP A 205 -22.93 -3.58 -2.51
CA ASP A 205 -22.82 -2.20 -2.94
C ASP A 205 -22.54 -1.26 -1.76
N ILE A 206 -23.03 -1.56 -0.58
CA ILE A 206 -22.79 -0.75 0.63
C ILE A 206 -21.28 -0.61 0.91
N PHE A 207 -20.54 -1.72 0.96
CA PHE A 207 -19.10 -1.69 1.20
C PHE A 207 -18.34 -1.09 0.02
N GLY A 208 -18.74 -1.42 -1.20
CA GLY A 208 -18.13 -0.90 -2.40
C GLY A 208 -18.28 0.61 -2.55
N ASP A 209 -19.45 1.17 -2.24
CA ASP A 209 -19.72 2.61 -2.28
C ASP A 209 -18.96 3.35 -1.16
N PHE A 210 -18.91 2.76 0.04
CA PHE A 210 -18.06 3.27 1.12
C PHE A 210 -16.60 3.37 0.66
N MET A 211 -16.03 2.29 0.11
CA MET A 211 -14.64 2.27 -0.33
C MET A 211 -14.37 3.24 -1.48
N SER A 212 -15.31 3.37 -2.43
CA SER A 212 -15.21 4.33 -3.54
C SER A 212 -15.21 5.77 -3.02
N SER A 213 -16.10 6.09 -2.09
CA SER A 213 -16.20 7.41 -1.45
C SER A 213 -14.92 7.73 -0.65
N LEU A 214 -14.43 6.75 0.12
CA LEU A 214 -13.20 6.89 0.89
C LEU A 214 -11.99 7.13 -0.02
N MET A 215 -11.89 6.40 -1.11
CA MET A 215 -10.81 6.55 -2.07
C MET A 215 -10.85 7.92 -2.74
N HIS A 216 -12.03 8.38 -3.14
CA HIS A 216 -12.22 9.71 -3.71
C HIS A 216 -11.79 10.81 -2.74
N LYS A 217 -12.23 10.73 -1.47
CA LYS A 217 -11.82 11.64 -0.39
C LYS A 217 -10.30 11.68 -0.24
N ASN A 218 -9.64 10.52 -0.16
CA ASN A 218 -8.21 10.43 0.07
C ASN A 218 -7.40 10.94 -1.13
N LEU A 219 -7.79 10.61 -2.36
CA LEU A 219 -7.14 11.10 -3.57
C LEU A 219 -7.29 12.61 -3.73
N SER A 220 -8.49 13.16 -3.50
CA SER A 220 -8.71 14.61 -3.54
C SER A 220 -7.82 15.33 -2.53
N ALA A 221 -7.71 14.83 -1.30
CA ALA A 221 -6.85 15.42 -0.28
C ALA A 221 -5.35 15.37 -0.66
N GLU A 222 -4.90 14.27 -1.30
CA GLU A 222 -3.52 14.16 -1.78
C GLU A 222 -3.24 15.12 -2.94
N ILE A 223 -4.17 15.26 -3.89
CA ILE A 223 -4.08 16.21 -5.01
C ILE A 223 -4.02 17.65 -4.48
N ASP A 224 -4.92 18.02 -3.57
CA ASP A 224 -4.96 19.36 -2.96
C ASP A 224 -3.65 19.67 -2.21
N SER A 225 -3.11 18.70 -1.48
CA SER A 225 -1.83 18.83 -0.79
C SER A 225 -0.68 19.04 -1.78
N TYR A 226 -0.68 18.29 -2.87
CA TYR A 226 0.32 18.43 -3.93
C TYR A 226 0.24 19.81 -4.59
N LEU A 227 -0.95 20.26 -4.98
CA LEU A 227 -1.16 21.58 -5.61
C LEU A 227 -0.70 22.72 -4.70
N LYS A 228 -1.06 22.69 -3.40
CA LYS A 228 -0.57 23.66 -2.42
C LYS A 228 0.95 23.68 -2.32
N SER A 229 1.59 22.51 -2.34
CA SER A 229 3.07 22.42 -2.29
C SER A 229 3.74 23.02 -3.54
N VAL A 230 3.08 22.92 -4.71
CA VAL A 230 3.54 23.54 -5.95
C VAL A 230 3.40 25.06 -5.89
N ASP A 231 2.24 25.57 -5.47
CA ASP A 231 1.97 27.02 -5.34
C ASP A 231 2.94 27.66 -4.35
N GLU A 232 3.15 27.09 -3.17
CA GLU A 232 4.12 27.56 -2.18
C GLU A 232 5.56 27.54 -2.73
N SER A 233 5.90 26.59 -3.58
CA SER A 233 7.20 26.53 -4.25
C SER A 233 7.36 27.61 -5.30
N GLU A 234 6.32 27.98 -6.01
CA GLU A 234 6.30 29.07 -7.00
C GLU A 234 6.34 30.44 -6.33
N GLU A 235 5.53 30.66 -5.29
CA GLU A 235 5.61 31.90 -4.49
C GLU A 235 6.98 32.10 -3.82
N SER A 236 7.59 31.01 -3.35
CA SER A 236 8.95 31.06 -2.80
C SER A 236 9.99 31.38 -3.87
N ARG A 237 9.78 30.92 -5.11
CA ARG A 237 10.62 31.26 -6.27
C ARG A 237 10.49 32.72 -6.67
N GLU A 238 9.31 33.29 -6.66
CA GLU A 238 9.09 34.72 -6.96
C GLU A 238 9.69 35.64 -5.90
N LYS A 239 9.57 35.28 -4.63
CA LYS A 239 10.18 36.04 -3.52
C LYS A 239 11.71 35.99 -3.51
N THR A 240 12.31 34.87 -3.98
CA THR A 240 13.78 34.71 -4.11
C THR A 240 14.33 35.26 -5.41
N SER A 241 13.56 35.47 -6.45
CA SER A 241 14.01 36.00 -7.73
C SER A 241 14.40 37.49 -7.65
N LYS A 242 13.97 38.20 -6.60
CA LYS A 242 14.38 39.60 -6.30
C LYS A 242 15.73 39.71 -5.56
N GLY A 243 16.37 38.60 -5.18
CA GLY A 243 17.57 38.61 -4.31
C GLY A 243 18.80 37.85 -4.76
N SER A 244 18.80 36.98 -5.78
CA SER A 244 20.03 36.25 -6.15
C SER A 244 19.95 35.58 -7.52
N LYS A 245 20.46 36.18 -8.55
CA LYS A 245 20.64 35.67 -9.92
C LYS A 245 21.72 34.57 -10.07
N LYS A 246 22.48 34.19 -9.03
CA LYS A 246 23.63 33.26 -9.14
C LYS A 246 23.40 31.83 -8.61
N THR A 247 22.48 31.62 -7.68
CA THR A 247 22.25 30.30 -7.03
C THR A 247 21.25 29.41 -7.78
N GLY A 248 20.39 29.95 -8.61
CA GLY A 248 19.38 29.19 -9.37
C GLY A 248 19.99 28.24 -10.39
N LYS A 249 20.96 28.69 -11.18
CA LYS A 249 21.58 27.90 -12.28
C LYS A 249 22.28 26.62 -11.82
N SER A 250 22.91 26.61 -10.64
CA SER A 250 23.60 25.42 -10.13
C SER A 250 22.60 24.35 -9.64
N ARG A 251 21.48 24.78 -9.06
CA ARG A 251 20.41 23.91 -8.58
C ARG A 251 19.69 23.19 -9.72
N GLU A 252 19.33 23.91 -10.78
CA GLU A 252 18.69 23.35 -11.97
C GLU A 252 19.60 22.34 -12.68
N LYS A 253 20.91 22.63 -12.76
CA LYS A 253 21.90 21.69 -13.29
C LYS A 253 22.04 20.43 -12.46
N ILE A 254 22.02 20.52 -11.13
CA ILE A 254 22.05 19.36 -10.23
C ILE A 254 20.83 18.46 -10.48
N ILE A 255 19.64 19.04 -10.59
CA ILE A 255 18.40 18.30 -10.83
C ILE A 255 18.44 17.63 -12.21
N ALA A 256 18.87 18.32 -13.25
CA ALA A 256 19.01 17.77 -14.60
C ALA A 256 19.99 16.58 -14.64
N LEU A 257 21.20 16.74 -14.09
CA LEU A 257 22.22 15.69 -14.06
C LEU A 257 21.76 14.45 -13.25
N LEU A 258 21.05 14.67 -12.11
CA LEU A 258 20.50 13.56 -11.32
C LEU A 258 19.30 12.88 -12.02
N SER A 259 18.57 13.60 -12.85
CA SER A 259 17.49 13.03 -13.66
C SER A 259 18.03 12.15 -14.79
N GLU A 260 19.18 12.52 -15.39
CA GLU A 260 19.85 11.73 -16.43
C GLU A 260 20.61 10.54 -15.83
N ASN A 261 21.33 10.76 -14.74
CA ASN A 261 22.11 9.73 -14.06
C ASN A 261 22.01 9.83 -12.53
N GLY A 262 21.02 9.16 -11.98
CA GLY A 262 20.77 9.14 -10.52
C GLY A 262 21.85 8.43 -9.67
N LYS A 263 22.96 7.94 -10.27
CA LYS A 263 24.09 7.33 -9.55
C LYS A 263 25.26 8.29 -9.35
N LEU A 264 25.15 9.56 -9.81
CA LEU A 264 26.22 10.53 -9.66
C LEU A 264 26.48 10.83 -8.17
N THR A 265 27.75 10.78 -7.80
CA THR A 265 28.22 11.17 -6.46
C THR A 265 28.32 12.69 -6.32
N SER A 266 28.41 13.20 -5.09
CA SER A 266 28.65 14.64 -4.85
C SER A 266 29.92 15.14 -5.54
N ALA A 267 30.96 14.30 -5.62
CA ALA A 267 32.19 14.63 -6.33
C ALA A 267 32.00 14.65 -7.85
N GLY A 268 31.24 13.70 -8.42
CA GLY A 268 30.89 13.69 -9.84
C GLY A 268 30.07 14.91 -10.26
N LEU A 269 29.03 15.24 -9.48
CA LEU A 269 28.23 16.46 -9.70
C LEU A 269 29.07 17.75 -9.58
N ALA A 270 30.03 17.77 -8.66
CA ALA A 270 30.93 18.92 -8.46
C ALA A 270 31.83 19.16 -9.68
N ALA A 271 32.36 18.06 -10.26
CA ALA A 271 33.19 18.12 -11.47
C ALA A 271 32.39 18.62 -12.69
N GLU A 272 31.17 18.10 -12.88
CA GLU A 272 30.29 18.47 -14.01
C GLU A 272 29.79 19.92 -13.94
N ILE A 273 29.55 20.44 -12.74
CA ILE A 273 28.97 21.77 -12.52
C ILE A 273 30.05 22.86 -12.34
N GLY A 274 31.29 22.44 -12.00
CA GLY A 274 32.41 23.36 -11.75
C GLY A 274 32.34 24.05 -10.39
N VAL A 275 31.89 23.31 -9.34
CA VAL A 275 31.79 23.82 -7.95
C VAL A 275 32.44 22.81 -7.00
N THR A 276 32.56 23.17 -5.71
CA THR A 276 33.13 22.26 -4.71
C THR A 276 32.11 21.17 -4.29
N ALA A 277 32.58 19.96 -3.95
CA ALA A 277 31.72 18.89 -3.43
C ALA A 277 30.90 19.34 -2.21
N LYS A 278 31.49 20.18 -1.33
CA LYS A 278 30.80 20.75 -0.16
C LYS A 278 29.63 21.68 -0.54
N ALA A 279 29.76 22.42 -1.67
CA ALA A 279 28.66 23.24 -2.20
C ALA A 279 27.54 22.34 -2.76
N ILE A 280 27.87 21.24 -3.43
CA ILE A 280 26.90 20.24 -3.90
C ILE A 280 26.16 19.59 -2.73
N GLU A 281 26.87 19.16 -1.68
CA GLU A 281 26.26 18.58 -0.48
C GLU A 281 25.24 19.51 0.18
N LYS A 282 25.57 20.81 0.24
CA LYS A 282 24.64 21.84 0.76
C LYS A 282 23.39 21.97 -0.14
N HIS A 283 23.57 21.92 -1.45
CA HIS A 283 22.44 21.94 -2.39
C HIS A 283 21.61 20.66 -2.31
N LEU A 284 22.24 19.49 -2.21
CA LEU A 284 21.55 18.21 -2.05
C LEU A 284 20.78 18.13 -0.73
N ALA A 285 21.36 18.62 0.37
CA ALA A 285 20.68 18.69 1.66
C ALA A 285 19.42 19.59 1.58
N LYS A 286 19.51 20.71 0.87
CA LYS A 286 18.37 21.61 0.65
C LYS A 286 17.31 20.98 -0.26
N LEU A 287 17.71 20.36 -1.36
CA LEU A 287 16.82 19.62 -2.27
C LEU A 287 16.12 18.44 -1.55
N LYS A 288 16.85 17.77 -0.66
CA LYS A 288 16.31 16.71 0.19
C LYS A 288 15.28 17.26 1.19
N ALA A 289 15.57 18.38 1.83
CA ALA A 289 14.64 19.05 2.75
C ALA A 289 13.38 19.57 2.05
N GLU A 290 13.49 19.92 0.76
CA GLU A 290 12.39 20.37 -0.09
C GLU A 290 11.67 19.19 -0.81
N GLY A 291 12.01 17.92 -0.50
CA GLY A 291 11.37 16.73 -1.06
C GLY A 291 11.72 16.40 -2.52
N ILE A 292 12.58 17.20 -3.18
CA ILE A 292 12.88 17.06 -4.61
C ILE A 292 13.82 15.86 -4.89
N THR A 293 14.71 15.52 -3.96
CA THR A 293 15.58 14.33 -4.06
C THR A 293 15.01 13.11 -3.35
N ALA A 294 13.92 13.26 -2.63
CA ALA A 294 13.26 12.17 -1.90
C ALA A 294 12.62 11.11 -2.81
N ARG A 295 12.38 11.41 -4.10
CA ARG A 295 11.84 10.44 -5.06
C ARG A 295 12.66 9.14 -5.16
N LYS A 296 13.93 9.16 -4.80
CA LYS A 296 14.80 7.96 -4.83
C LYS A 296 14.82 7.19 -3.51
N TYR A 297 14.35 7.80 -2.41
CA TYR A 297 14.40 7.21 -1.07
C TYR A 297 13.02 6.98 -0.45
N PHE A 298 11.96 7.61 -0.98
CA PHE A 298 10.62 7.53 -0.40
C PHE A 298 9.82 6.28 -0.80
N TYR A 299 10.24 5.59 -1.86
CA TYR A 299 9.61 4.35 -2.30
C TYR A 299 10.69 3.36 -2.76
N PRO A 300 11.09 2.38 -1.94
CA PRO A 300 11.69 1.16 -2.48
C PRO A 300 10.75 0.50 -3.50
N LEU A 301 9.44 0.78 -3.40
CA LEU A 301 8.38 0.39 -4.33
C LEU A 301 8.25 1.34 -5.54
N ALA A 302 8.70 2.59 -5.46
CA ALA A 302 8.60 3.56 -6.57
C ALA A 302 9.74 3.46 -7.60
N ASN A 303 10.85 2.77 -7.28
CA ASN A 303 11.79 2.38 -8.34
C ASN A 303 11.15 1.43 -9.35
N ASP A 304 10.02 0.82 -9.02
CA ASP A 304 9.25 -0.04 -9.90
C ASP A 304 8.17 0.69 -10.70
N TYR A 305 7.86 1.95 -10.38
CA TYR A 305 7.03 2.80 -11.26
C TYR A 305 7.71 3.06 -12.62
N GLU A 306 9.05 3.00 -12.69
CA GLU A 306 9.75 2.95 -13.97
C GLU A 306 9.57 1.63 -14.72
N CYS A 307 9.25 0.52 -14.03
CA CYS A 307 8.85 -0.73 -14.66
C CYS A 307 7.47 -0.62 -15.34
N TYR A 308 6.54 0.18 -14.84
CA TYR A 308 5.27 0.48 -15.52
C TYR A 308 5.47 1.33 -16.78
N ARG A 309 6.57 2.09 -16.89
CA ARG A 309 6.96 2.79 -18.14
C ARG A 309 7.59 1.87 -19.18
N LYS A 310 7.94 0.63 -18.83
CA LYS A 310 8.56 -0.37 -19.72
C LYS A 310 7.62 -1.52 -20.07
N LEU A 311 6.31 -1.37 -19.88
CA LEU A 311 5.36 -2.19 -20.63
C LEU A 311 5.58 -1.94 -22.12
N PRO A 312 5.64 -3.00 -22.96
CA PRO A 312 5.85 -2.83 -24.39
C PRO A 312 4.81 -1.85 -24.91
N SER A 313 5.27 -0.91 -25.73
CA SER A 313 4.55 0.21 -26.29
C SER A 313 3.14 -0.14 -26.82
N ALA A 314 2.19 -0.18 -25.91
CA ALA A 314 0.79 -0.02 -26.23
C ALA A 314 0.41 1.35 -25.68
N ASP A 315 0.27 2.32 -26.58
CA ASP A 315 -0.32 3.64 -26.39
C ASP A 315 -0.50 4.09 -24.91
N THR A 316 0.44 4.87 -24.40
CA THR A 316 0.38 5.48 -23.05
C THR A 316 -0.84 6.39 -22.88
N GLU A 317 -1.57 6.71 -23.94
CA GLU A 317 -2.86 7.44 -23.92
C GLU A 317 -4.06 6.54 -23.59
N LYS A 318 -3.88 5.22 -23.52
CA LYS A 318 -4.98 4.25 -23.31
C LYS A 318 -4.93 3.50 -21.97
N THR A 319 -4.06 3.87 -21.03
CA THR A 319 -4.15 3.27 -19.71
C THR A 319 -5.42 3.77 -19.02
N PRO A 320 -6.21 2.88 -18.38
CA PRO A 320 -7.44 3.26 -17.69
C PRO A 320 -7.27 4.44 -16.72
N VAL A 321 -6.13 4.51 -16.03
CA VAL A 321 -5.81 5.57 -15.07
C VAL A 321 -5.57 6.93 -15.77
N ALA A 322 -4.84 6.96 -16.89
CA ALA A 322 -4.59 8.20 -17.64
C ALA A 322 -5.90 8.76 -18.20
N LYS A 323 -6.81 7.90 -18.67
CA LYS A 323 -8.13 8.30 -19.15
C LYS A 323 -9.01 8.83 -18.03
N TYR A 324 -9.01 8.18 -16.85
CA TYR A 324 -9.77 8.61 -15.68
C TYR A 324 -9.34 10.00 -15.16
N ILE A 325 -8.04 10.32 -15.23
CA ILE A 325 -7.51 11.64 -14.84
C ILE A 325 -7.79 12.71 -15.90
N ALA A 326 -7.82 12.36 -17.19
CA ALA A 326 -8.06 13.30 -18.28
C ALA A 326 -9.54 13.65 -18.48
N ASP A 327 -10.47 12.77 -18.10
CA ASP A 327 -11.92 12.95 -18.27
C ASP A 327 -12.57 13.69 -17.08
N ARG A 328 -11.79 14.18 -16.11
CA ARG A 328 -12.21 15.01 -14.97
C ARG A 328 -11.35 16.25 -14.80
#